data_4e0aae00933215585b0314ae79b9cff1
#
_entry.id   4e0aae00933215585b0314ae79b9cff1
#
_cell.length_a   1.000
_cell.length_b   1.000
_cell.length_c   1.000
_cell.angle_alpha   90.00
_cell.angle_beta   90.00
_cell.angle_gamma   90.00
#
_symmetry.space_group_name_H-M   'P 1'
#
loop_
_entity.id
_entity.type
_entity.pdbx_description
1 polymer ?
#
loop_
_entity_poly.entity_id
_entity_poly.type
_entity_poly.pdbx_seq_one_letter_code
_entity_poly.pdbx_strand_id
1 'polypeptide(L)'
;MKIIHNRSIHIIAGVIAFISVSVLAEQPAFSQPESAYFYTSGSTDPGVYFISSTNGDDVGWVSKLAADGSMIDPRWATDLRNPMGMRVSGNRLWINNTTEVVGLNLDDPSDRIVHPIAGAIILNDLATDSSGHAYLSDSMNSRVVKVNLATGENSTYISTSPSSPNGLLVQGDRLYIASWGVMSDRPEERAQWITKTAGDLYWVSLKDSTKSRHIIVPELGNLDGVEIDQKGNIYVSDWESGKLYKISSGTKTVVGLGQYGQGLADIGLNPLTGELALPVMLSSEVLFLATSP
;
A
#
# COMPACT_ATOMS: atom_id res chain seq x y z
N MET A 1 66.16 51.89 28.70
CA MET A 1 64.93 52.66 28.71
C MET A 1 64.25 52.44 27.37
N LYS A 2 63.12 51.73 27.31
CA LYS A 2 62.51 51.20 26.10
C LYS A 2 61.71 52.28 25.37
N ILE A 3 61.96 52.38 24.06
CA ILE A 3 61.20 53.21 23.11
C ILE A 3 60.09 52.34 22.53
N ILE A 4 58.82 52.74 22.71
CA ILE A 4 57.66 52.04 22.15
C ILE A 4 57.28 52.74 20.84
N HIS A 5 57.32 51.98 19.74
CA HIS A 5 56.85 52.43 18.43
C HIS A 5 55.36 52.14 18.31
N ASN A 6 54.58 53.15 18.05
CA ASN A 6 53.15 53.06 17.79
C ASN A 6 52.98 52.71 16.30
N ARG A 7 52.50 51.47 16.01
CA ARG A 7 52.05 51.04 14.67
C ARG A 7 50.55 51.19 14.58
N SER A 8 50.10 52.07 13.74
CA SER A 8 48.70 52.18 13.35
C SER A 8 48.28 50.93 12.56
N ILE A 9 47.32 50.21 13.07
CA ILE A 9 46.67 49.07 12.40
C ILE A 9 45.50 49.63 11.61
N HIS A 10 45.60 49.56 10.27
CA HIS A 10 44.45 49.82 9.40
C HIS A 10 43.60 48.56 9.35
N ILE A 11 42.39 48.61 9.95
CA ILE A 11 41.39 47.57 9.83
C ILE A 11 40.66 47.77 8.51
N ILE A 12 40.91 46.92 7.53
CA ILE A 12 40.11 46.82 6.31
C ILE A 12 38.86 46.02 6.70
N ALA A 13 37.74 46.72 6.76
CA ALA A 13 36.44 46.06 6.95
C ALA A 13 36.08 45.28 5.65
N GLY A 14 36.39 43.97 5.66
CA GLY A 14 35.90 43.07 4.63
C GLY A 14 34.40 42.84 4.85
N VAL A 15 33.59 43.17 3.88
CA VAL A 15 32.18 42.80 3.83
C VAL A 15 32.13 41.30 3.58
N ILE A 16 31.86 40.50 4.61
CA ILE A 16 31.55 39.05 4.47
C ILE A 16 30.09 38.98 4.01
N ALA A 17 29.89 38.75 2.72
CA ALA A 17 28.58 38.37 2.21
C ALA A 17 28.25 36.96 2.71
N PHE A 18 27.33 36.85 3.66
CA PHE A 18 26.73 35.56 4.03
C PHE A 18 25.84 35.14 2.87
N ILE A 19 26.34 34.19 2.04
CA ILE A 19 25.49 33.45 1.12
C ILE A 19 24.75 32.46 2.00
N SER A 20 23.50 32.73 2.31
CA SER A 20 22.58 31.75 2.90
C SER A 20 22.26 30.71 1.81
N VAL A 21 22.98 29.64 1.80
CA VAL A 21 22.57 28.44 1.06
C VAL A 21 21.41 27.86 1.87
N SER A 22 20.19 28.12 1.44
CA SER A 22 19.04 27.34 1.88
C SER A 22 19.21 25.93 1.33
N VAL A 23 19.70 25.02 2.15
CA VAL A 23 19.57 23.58 1.88
C VAL A 23 18.07 23.32 1.94
N LEU A 24 17.44 23.22 0.77
CA LEU A 24 16.10 22.66 0.68
C LEU A 24 16.22 21.24 1.26
N ALA A 25 15.56 20.97 2.37
CA ALA A 25 15.49 19.63 2.91
C ALA A 25 14.94 18.72 1.79
N GLU A 26 15.72 17.71 1.44
CA GLU A 26 15.27 16.73 0.46
C GLU A 26 13.99 16.08 0.99
N GLN A 27 12.92 16.14 0.19
CA GLN A 27 11.65 15.57 0.58
C GLN A 27 11.82 14.04 0.73
N PRO A 28 11.29 13.43 1.78
CA PRO A 28 11.43 12.00 1.99
C PRO A 28 10.85 11.24 0.80
N ALA A 29 11.49 10.14 0.43
CA ALA A 29 11.03 9.29 -0.66
C ALA A 29 9.64 8.74 -0.37
N PHE A 30 9.39 8.35 0.88
CA PHE A 30 8.12 7.83 1.36
C PHE A 30 7.66 8.62 2.60
N SER A 31 6.34 8.70 2.78
CA SER A 31 5.72 9.18 4.02
C SER A 31 4.48 8.33 4.28
N GLN A 32 4.51 7.56 5.35
CA GLN A 32 3.49 6.58 5.66
C GLN A 32 3.15 5.71 4.43
N PRO A 33 4.13 4.96 3.88
CA PRO A 33 3.87 4.09 2.73
C PRO A 33 2.84 3.04 3.12
N GLU A 34 1.79 2.94 2.32
CA GLU A 34 0.66 2.08 2.65
C GLU A 34 0.60 0.85 1.77
N SER A 35 0.89 0.97 0.47
CA SER A 35 0.86 -0.17 -0.44
C SER A 35 2.11 -0.23 -1.30
N ALA A 36 2.58 -1.46 -1.54
CA ALA A 36 3.56 -1.79 -2.56
C ALA A 36 2.93 -2.69 -3.61
N TYR A 37 3.15 -2.39 -4.87
CA TYR A 37 2.68 -3.20 -5.97
C TYR A 37 3.77 -3.41 -7.00
N PHE A 38 4.11 -4.66 -7.33
CA PHE A 38 5.04 -4.99 -8.40
C PHE A 38 4.30 -5.17 -9.72
N TYR A 39 4.77 -4.49 -10.76
CA TYR A 39 4.26 -4.59 -12.11
C TYR A 39 5.34 -4.95 -13.10
N THR A 40 5.02 -5.86 -14.02
CA THR A 40 5.82 -6.19 -15.20
C THR A 40 4.90 -6.41 -16.38
N SER A 41 5.29 -5.92 -17.56
CA SER A 41 4.57 -6.10 -18.82
C SER A 41 4.81 -7.49 -19.45
N GLY A 42 5.73 -8.27 -18.90
CA GLY A 42 6.06 -9.62 -19.38
C GLY A 42 7.42 -10.12 -18.92
N SER A 43 7.77 -11.33 -19.29
CA SER A 43 8.96 -12.04 -18.80
C SER A 43 10.31 -11.41 -19.17
N THR A 44 10.35 -10.52 -20.15
CA THR A 44 11.58 -9.79 -20.58
C THR A 44 11.68 -8.40 -19.96
N ASP A 45 10.60 -7.92 -19.33
CA ASP A 45 10.57 -6.66 -18.60
C ASP A 45 11.01 -6.92 -17.16
N PRO A 46 12.06 -6.26 -16.66
CA PRO A 46 12.50 -6.44 -15.27
C PRO A 46 11.42 -6.06 -14.25
N GLY A 47 10.46 -5.25 -14.66
CA GLY A 47 9.38 -4.76 -13.82
C GLY A 47 9.77 -3.57 -12.95
N VAL A 48 8.77 -3.04 -12.25
CA VAL A 48 8.90 -1.90 -11.34
C VAL A 48 8.00 -2.11 -10.13
N TYR A 49 8.37 -1.48 -9.01
CA TYR A 49 7.45 -1.30 -7.89
C TYR A 49 6.81 0.09 -7.95
N PHE A 50 5.54 0.14 -7.63
CA PHE A 50 4.83 1.35 -7.25
C PHE A 50 4.60 1.32 -5.74
N ILE A 51 4.85 2.44 -5.07
CA ILE A 51 4.67 2.59 -3.62
C ILE A 51 3.74 3.77 -3.39
N SER A 52 2.59 3.55 -2.77
CA SER A 52 1.72 4.64 -2.33
C SER A 52 2.20 5.21 -1.02
N SER A 53 2.14 6.53 -0.87
CA SER A 53 2.43 7.27 0.36
C SER A 53 1.23 8.10 0.74
N THR A 54 0.58 7.80 1.87
CA THR A 54 -0.62 8.51 2.32
C THR A 54 -0.32 9.90 2.85
N ASN A 55 0.87 10.10 3.41
CA ASN A 55 1.36 11.35 4.02
C ASN A 55 0.50 11.88 5.19
N GLY A 56 -0.52 11.17 5.62
CA GLY A 56 -1.35 11.53 6.77
C GLY A 56 -2.23 12.79 6.64
N ASP A 57 -1.97 13.66 5.65
CA ASP A 57 -2.52 15.01 5.52
C ASP A 57 -3.15 15.29 4.14
N ASP A 58 -3.97 14.42 3.64
CA ASP A 58 -4.73 14.63 2.39
C ASP A 58 -3.93 14.71 1.07
N VAL A 59 -2.64 14.97 1.09
CA VAL A 59 -1.80 15.06 -0.11
C VAL A 59 -0.76 13.96 -0.11
N GLY A 60 -1.11 12.87 -0.79
CA GLY A 60 -0.22 11.74 -0.99
C GLY A 60 0.32 11.65 -2.42
N TRP A 61 1.12 10.63 -2.66
CA TRP A 61 1.75 10.38 -3.96
C TRP A 61 2.04 8.89 -4.17
N VAL A 62 2.40 8.56 -5.40
CA VAL A 62 2.99 7.26 -5.74
C VAL A 62 4.44 7.48 -6.16
N SER A 63 5.34 6.70 -5.57
CA SER A 63 6.73 6.58 -5.98
C SER A 63 6.92 5.38 -6.90
N LYS A 64 7.87 5.45 -7.84
CA LYS A 64 8.23 4.37 -8.76
C LYS A 64 9.66 3.93 -8.52
N LEU A 65 9.87 2.62 -8.32
CA LEU A 65 11.17 2.01 -8.10
C LEU A 65 11.46 0.97 -9.16
N ALA A 66 12.72 0.72 -9.43
CA ALA A 66 13.17 -0.43 -10.23
C ALA A 66 12.92 -1.75 -9.47
N ALA A 67 13.05 -2.87 -10.19
CA ALA A 67 12.86 -4.20 -9.61
C ALA A 67 13.87 -4.56 -8.50
N ASP A 68 15.00 -3.87 -8.43
CA ASP A 68 16.03 -4.00 -7.38
C ASP A 68 15.79 -3.05 -6.19
N GLY A 69 14.67 -2.35 -6.16
CA GLY A 69 14.31 -1.39 -5.12
C GLY A 69 14.93 0.00 -5.28
N SER A 70 15.76 0.23 -6.30
CA SER A 70 16.35 1.56 -6.52
C SER A 70 15.28 2.56 -7.01
N MET A 71 15.37 3.82 -6.54
CA MET A 71 14.41 4.86 -6.86
C MET A 71 14.53 5.30 -8.32
N ILE A 72 13.43 5.23 -9.07
CA ILE A 72 13.31 5.79 -10.43
C ILE A 72 12.71 7.18 -10.37
N ASP A 73 11.54 7.31 -9.71
CA ASP A 73 10.83 8.58 -9.58
C ASP A 73 10.12 8.64 -8.21
N PRO A 74 10.57 9.50 -7.29
CA PRO A 74 9.97 9.62 -5.95
C PRO A 74 8.58 10.25 -5.95
N ARG A 75 8.15 10.85 -7.06
CA ARG A 75 6.87 11.56 -7.22
C ARG A 75 6.24 11.24 -8.57
N TRP A 76 6.26 9.97 -8.97
CA TRP A 76 5.72 9.52 -10.26
C TRP A 76 4.26 9.96 -10.49
N ALA A 77 3.44 9.95 -9.44
CA ALA A 77 2.12 10.58 -9.47
C ALA A 77 1.87 11.33 -8.15
N THR A 78 1.38 12.56 -8.25
CA THR A 78 1.12 13.46 -7.11
C THR A 78 -0.36 13.84 -7.06
N ASP A 79 -0.72 14.72 -6.11
CA ASP A 79 -2.08 15.26 -5.97
C ASP A 79 -3.15 14.16 -5.78
N LEU A 80 -2.80 13.15 -4.99
CA LEU A 80 -3.69 12.09 -4.56
C LEU A 80 -4.14 12.35 -3.12
N ARG A 81 -5.35 11.93 -2.79
CA ARG A 81 -5.93 12.09 -1.46
C ARG A 81 -5.87 10.78 -0.72
N ASN A 82 -4.86 10.61 0.14
CA ASN A 82 -4.67 9.39 0.90
C ASN A 82 -4.66 8.13 0.00
N PRO A 83 -3.68 8.03 -0.94
CA PRO A 83 -3.60 6.89 -1.85
C PRO A 83 -3.23 5.63 -1.08
N MET A 84 -3.97 4.56 -1.33
CA MET A 84 -3.83 3.27 -0.65
C MET A 84 -3.53 2.14 -1.65
N GLY A 85 -4.21 1.01 -1.59
CA GLY A 85 -3.97 -0.15 -2.43
C GLY A 85 -4.02 0.14 -3.92
N MET A 86 -3.20 -0.59 -4.69
CA MET A 86 -2.99 -0.36 -6.13
C MET A 86 -2.92 -1.66 -6.92
N ARG A 87 -3.47 -1.66 -8.15
CA ARG A 87 -3.27 -2.76 -9.13
C ARG A 87 -3.30 -2.22 -10.56
N VAL A 88 -2.51 -2.80 -11.44
CA VAL A 88 -2.57 -2.48 -12.88
C VAL A 88 -3.69 -3.27 -13.56
N SER A 89 -4.47 -2.57 -14.38
CA SER A 89 -5.41 -3.19 -15.33
C SER A 89 -5.39 -2.39 -16.64
N GLY A 90 -5.13 -3.08 -17.75
CA GLY A 90 -4.83 -2.41 -19.03
C GLY A 90 -3.56 -1.57 -18.95
N ASN A 91 -3.58 -0.36 -19.49
CA ASN A 91 -2.46 0.60 -19.42
C ASN A 91 -2.61 1.61 -18.27
N ARG A 92 -3.25 1.20 -17.16
CA ARG A 92 -3.46 2.09 -16.01
C ARG A 92 -3.15 1.42 -14.70
N LEU A 93 -2.46 2.16 -13.83
CA LEU A 93 -2.39 1.87 -12.40
C LEU A 93 -3.67 2.41 -11.76
N TRP A 94 -4.50 1.52 -11.25
CA TRP A 94 -5.68 1.86 -10.49
C TRP A 94 -5.33 1.92 -9.00
N ILE A 95 -5.78 2.97 -8.33
CA ILE A 95 -5.45 3.24 -6.94
C ILE A 95 -6.68 3.72 -6.18
N ASN A 96 -6.87 3.21 -4.98
CA ASN A 96 -7.86 3.75 -4.06
C ASN A 96 -7.40 5.11 -3.53
N ASN A 97 -8.30 6.08 -3.59
CA ASN A 97 -8.03 7.48 -3.27
C ASN A 97 -9.15 8.03 -2.36
N THR A 98 -9.15 7.64 -1.10
CA THR A 98 -10.17 7.91 -0.07
C THR A 98 -11.53 7.30 -0.38
N THR A 99 -12.36 7.93 -1.23
CA THR A 99 -13.75 7.52 -1.55
C THR A 99 -13.97 7.31 -3.05
N GLU A 100 -12.91 7.29 -3.81
CA GLU A 100 -12.89 7.12 -5.25
C GLU A 100 -11.78 6.18 -5.67
N VAL A 101 -11.87 5.58 -6.84
CA VAL A 101 -10.76 4.89 -7.47
C VAL A 101 -10.28 5.71 -8.65
N VAL A 102 -8.96 5.88 -8.74
CA VAL A 102 -8.28 6.70 -9.77
C VAL A 102 -7.44 5.77 -10.65
N GLY A 103 -7.61 5.85 -11.97
CA GLY A 103 -6.81 5.15 -12.96
C GLY A 103 -5.78 6.09 -13.57
N LEU A 104 -4.51 5.89 -13.24
CA LEU A 104 -3.36 6.66 -13.72
C LEU A 104 -2.76 5.96 -14.95
N ASN A 105 -2.59 6.65 -16.07
CA ASN A 105 -1.94 6.08 -17.24
C ASN A 105 -0.46 5.79 -16.92
N LEU A 106 0.03 4.60 -17.27
CA LEU A 106 1.39 4.16 -16.93
C LEU A 106 2.49 4.96 -17.63
N ASP A 107 2.19 5.54 -18.81
CA ASP A 107 3.12 6.35 -19.60
C ASP A 107 3.05 7.84 -19.24
N ASP A 108 1.87 8.31 -18.81
CA ASP A 108 1.61 9.70 -18.39
C ASP A 108 0.61 9.73 -17.23
N PRO A 109 1.05 9.73 -15.98
CA PRO A 109 0.16 9.71 -14.81
C PRO A 109 -0.68 10.98 -14.61
N SER A 110 -0.48 12.02 -15.44
CA SER A 110 -1.38 13.18 -15.49
C SER A 110 -2.68 12.87 -16.25
N ASP A 111 -2.68 11.89 -17.16
CA ASP A 111 -3.90 11.34 -17.78
C ASP A 111 -4.61 10.42 -16.79
N ARG A 112 -5.72 10.92 -16.20
CA ARG A 112 -6.45 10.28 -15.11
C ARG A 112 -7.90 9.98 -15.47
N ILE A 113 -8.37 8.85 -14.98
CA ILE A 113 -9.79 8.52 -14.92
C ILE A 113 -10.18 8.43 -13.44
N VAL A 114 -11.28 9.04 -13.04
CA VAL A 114 -11.77 9.04 -11.67
C VAL A 114 -13.17 8.46 -11.62
N HIS A 115 -13.35 7.46 -10.75
CA HIS A 115 -14.64 6.84 -10.49
C HIS A 115 -15.01 6.99 -9.02
N PRO A 116 -15.94 7.90 -8.67
CA PRO A 116 -16.41 8.04 -7.29
C PRO A 116 -17.23 6.82 -6.87
N ILE A 117 -17.05 6.39 -5.63
CA ILE A 117 -17.76 5.26 -5.03
C ILE A 117 -18.80 5.78 -4.03
N ALA A 118 -20.04 5.74 -4.40
CA ALA A 118 -21.13 6.30 -3.59
C ALA A 118 -21.21 5.63 -2.21
N GLY A 119 -21.22 6.46 -1.16
CA GLY A 119 -21.31 6.02 0.22
C GLY A 119 -20.07 5.32 0.76
N ALA A 120 -18.93 5.31 0.05
CA ALA A 120 -17.66 4.86 0.60
C ALA A 120 -17.20 5.79 1.72
N ILE A 121 -16.53 5.21 2.73
CA ILE A 121 -15.92 5.99 3.82
C ILE A 121 -14.40 5.98 3.64
N ILE A 122 -13.79 4.79 3.58
CA ILE A 122 -12.38 4.59 3.29
C ILE A 122 -12.25 3.35 2.41
N LEU A 123 -11.86 3.57 1.17
CA LEU A 123 -11.42 2.50 0.29
C LEU A 123 -9.96 2.20 0.62
N ASN A 124 -9.70 0.97 1.07
CA ASN A 124 -8.36 0.57 1.50
C ASN A 124 -7.62 -0.14 0.35
N ASP A 125 -7.83 -1.42 0.12
CA ASP A 125 -7.15 -2.15 -0.94
C ASP A 125 -8.06 -2.44 -2.15
N LEU A 126 -7.44 -2.77 -3.28
CA LEU A 126 -8.13 -3.16 -4.50
C LEU A 126 -7.46 -4.36 -5.18
N ALA A 127 -8.28 -5.20 -5.79
CA ALA A 127 -7.82 -6.27 -6.67
C ALA A 127 -8.55 -6.18 -8.01
N THR A 128 -7.92 -6.60 -9.10
CA THR A 128 -8.52 -6.56 -10.44
C THR A 128 -8.71 -7.96 -11.01
N ASP A 129 -9.79 -8.17 -11.78
CA ASP A 129 -9.99 -9.39 -12.56
C ASP A 129 -9.62 -9.20 -14.03
N SER A 130 -9.50 -10.31 -14.76
CA SER A 130 -9.18 -10.28 -16.19
C SER A 130 -10.30 -9.73 -17.09
N SER A 131 -11.47 -9.43 -16.53
CA SER A 131 -12.64 -8.91 -17.25
C SER A 131 -12.78 -7.39 -17.14
N GLY A 132 -11.77 -6.71 -16.54
CA GLY A 132 -11.76 -5.25 -16.40
C GLY A 132 -12.59 -4.73 -15.23
N HIS A 133 -12.79 -5.54 -14.19
CA HIS A 133 -13.39 -5.08 -12.95
C HIS A 133 -12.35 -4.95 -11.85
N ALA A 134 -12.57 -4.00 -10.95
CA ALA A 134 -11.90 -3.92 -9.67
C ALA A 134 -12.84 -4.31 -8.52
N TYR A 135 -12.26 -4.88 -7.48
CA TYR A 135 -12.89 -5.15 -6.19
C TYR A 135 -12.20 -4.27 -5.16
N LEU A 136 -12.95 -3.44 -4.45
CA LEU A 136 -12.44 -2.44 -3.52
C LEU A 136 -12.90 -2.79 -2.11
N SER A 137 -12.01 -2.85 -1.14
CA SER A 137 -12.39 -2.98 0.26
C SER A 137 -12.81 -1.61 0.82
N ASP A 138 -14.07 -1.50 1.19
CA ASP A 138 -14.64 -0.36 1.93
C ASP A 138 -14.73 -0.76 3.41
N SER A 139 -13.58 -0.61 4.08
CA SER A 139 -13.30 -1.24 5.37
C SER A 139 -14.26 -0.80 6.46
N MET A 140 -14.56 0.50 6.55
CA MET A 140 -15.45 1.04 7.57
C MET A 140 -16.91 0.68 7.35
N ASN A 141 -17.31 0.38 6.11
CA ASN A 141 -18.64 -0.09 5.76
C ASN A 141 -18.76 -1.62 5.78
N SER A 142 -17.69 -2.35 6.09
CA SER A 142 -17.64 -3.82 6.09
C SER A 142 -18.23 -4.41 4.82
N ARG A 143 -17.73 -3.96 3.66
CA ARG A 143 -18.16 -4.45 2.33
C ARG A 143 -16.99 -4.44 1.33
N VAL A 144 -17.13 -5.26 0.30
CA VAL A 144 -16.35 -5.14 -0.93
C VAL A 144 -17.24 -4.58 -2.03
N VAL A 145 -16.75 -3.58 -2.74
CA VAL A 145 -17.44 -2.96 -3.89
C VAL A 145 -16.81 -3.50 -5.17
N LYS A 146 -17.63 -3.87 -6.16
CA LYS A 146 -17.21 -4.20 -7.51
C LYS A 146 -17.40 -3.00 -8.42
N VAL A 147 -16.39 -2.65 -9.21
CA VAL A 147 -16.39 -1.53 -10.15
C VAL A 147 -16.04 -2.01 -11.55
N ASN A 148 -16.78 -1.59 -12.55
CA ASN A 148 -16.36 -1.69 -13.94
C ASN A 148 -15.39 -0.55 -14.24
N LEU A 149 -14.13 -0.86 -14.52
CA LEU A 149 -13.08 0.15 -14.69
C LEU A 149 -13.22 1.00 -15.98
N ALA A 150 -13.96 0.51 -16.96
CA ALA A 150 -14.22 1.25 -18.19
C ALA A 150 -15.35 2.27 -18.03
N THR A 151 -16.39 1.95 -17.25
CA THR A 151 -17.61 2.78 -17.14
C THR A 151 -17.76 3.49 -15.80
N GLY A 152 -17.09 3.01 -14.74
CA GLY A 152 -17.27 3.48 -13.37
C GLY A 152 -18.53 2.94 -12.68
N GLU A 153 -19.34 2.12 -13.37
CA GLU A 153 -20.48 1.45 -12.74
C GLU A 153 -20.01 0.60 -11.56
N ASN A 154 -20.63 0.80 -10.40
CA ASN A 154 -20.23 0.11 -9.20
C ASN A 154 -21.40 -0.32 -8.33
N SER A 155 -21.20 -1.37 -7.55
CA SER A 155 -22.18 -1.90 -6.62
C SER A 155 -21.50 -2.69 -5.51
N THR A 156 -22.17 -2.87 -4.39
CA THR A 156 -21.71 -3.78 -3.35
C THR A 156 -21.62 -5.20 -3.91
N TYR A 157 -20.42 -5.77 -3.92
CA TYR A 157 -20.18 -7.14 -4.36
C TYR A 157 -20.53 -8.15 -3.27
N ILE A 158 -20.06 -7.90 -2.03
CA ILE A 158 -20.33 -8.71 -0.86
C ILE A 158 -20.31 -7.85 0.40
N SER A 159 -21.24 -8.11 1.33
CA SER A 159 -21.12 -7.64 2.71
C SER A 159 -20.18 -8.57 3.48
N THR A 160 -19.19 -7.99 4.15
CA THR A 160 -18.25 -8.70 5.01
C THR A 160 -18.61 -8.62 6.48
N SER A 161 -19.70 -7.87 6.79
CA SER A 161 -20.14 -7.65 8.18
C SER A 161 -20.20 -8.96 8.99
N PRO A 162 -19.77 -8.95 10.26
CA PRO A 162 -19.30 -7.76 11.01
C PRO A 162 -17.80 -7.45 10.82
N SER A 163 -17.04 -8.21 10.03
CA SER A 163 -15.61 -8.05 9.85
C SER A 163 -15.28 -6.98 8.81
N SER A 164 -14.32 -6.11 9.10
CA SER A 164 -13.80 -5.11 8.16
C SER A 164 -12.85 -5.78 7.16
N PRO A 165 -13.13 -5.73 5.84
CA PRO A 165 -12.18 -6.20 4.82
C PRO A 165 -11.02 -5.19 4.72
N ASN A 166 -9.82 -5.69 4.42
CA ASN A 166 -8.64 -4.88 4.16
C ASN A 166 -7.96 -5.38 2.89
N GLY A 167 -6.87 -6.14 2.96
CA GLY A 167 -6.15 -6.63 1.79
C GLY A 167 -7.00 -7.51 0.86
N LEU A 168 -6.86 -7.31 -0.44
CA LEU A 168 -7.58 -8.01 -1.48
C LEU A 168 -6.65 -8.55 -2.56
N LEU A 169 -6.87 -9.79 -2.98
CA LEU A 169 -6.17 -10.38 -4.12
C LEU A 169 -7.12 -11.23 -4.98
N VAL A 170 -7.13 -11.01 -6.27
CA VAL A 170 -7.79 -11.92 -7.23
C VAL A 170 -6.76 -12.88 -7.79
N GLN A 171 -7.01 -14.18 -7.62
CA GLN A 171 -6.25 -15.22 -8.29
C GLN A 171 -7.19 -16.26 -8.91
N GLY A 172 -7.21 -16.35 -10.23
CA GLY A 172 -8.14 -17.17 -10.97
C GLY A 172 -9.59 -16.73 -10.73
N ASP A 173 -10.42 -17.62 -10.18
CA ASP A 173 -11.81 -17.34 -9.84
C ASP A 173 -12.06 -17.09 -8.36
N ARG A 174 -11.02 -16.73 -7.62
CA ARG A 174 -11.08 -16.48 -6.18
C ARG A 174 -10.69 -15.04 -5.87
N LEU A 175 -11.48 -14.40 -5.02
CA LEU A 175 -11.14 -13.17 -4.34
C LEU A 175 -10.71 -13.53 -2.92
N TYR A 176 -9.43 -13.39 -2.62
CA TYR A 176 -8.87 -13.51 -1.28
C TYR A 176 -9.08 -12.22 -0.53
N ILE A 177 -9.39 -12.35 0.75
CA ILE A 177 -9.68 -11.22 1.64
C ILE A 177 -8.90 -11.44 2.94
N ALA A 178 -7.98 -10.54 3.20
CA ALA A 178 -7.32 -10.38 4.48
C ALA A 178 -8.14 -9.38 5.31
N SER A 179 -8.75 -9.85 6.39
CA SER A 179 -9.62 -8.99 7.19
C SER A 179 -8.84 -8.30 8.31
N TRP A 180 -9.15 -7.02 8.53
CA TRP A 180 -8.70 -6.31 9.71
C TRP A 180 -9.31 -6.88 11.01
N GLY A 181 -10.53 -7.35 10.94
CA GLY A 181 -11.26 -7.95 12.07
C GLY A 181 -12.57 -7.26 12.36
N VAL A 182 -13.18 -7.62 13.47
CA VAL A 182 -14.45 -7.02 13.90
C VAL A 182 -14.15 -5.79 14.74
N MET A 183 -14.50 -4.62 14.23
CA MET A 183 -14.27 -3.34 14.90
C MET A 183 -14.98 -3.26 16.24
N SER A 184 -14.43 -2.49 17.17
CA SER A 184 -15.08 -2.21 18.46
C SER A 184 -16.45 -1.57 18.28
N ASP A 185 -17.36 -1.87 19.20
CA ASP A 185 -18.68 -1.24 19.25
C ASP A 185 -18.62 0.18 19.81
N ARG A 186 -17.52 0.54 20.50
CA ARG A 186 -17.32 1.88 21.06
C ARG A 186 -16.81 2.84 19.96
N PRO A 187 -17.54 3.96 19.69
CA PRO A 187 -17.19 4.88 18.60
C PRO A 187 -15.77 5.42 18.68
N GLU A 188 -15.28 5.76 19.88
CA GLU A 188 -13.95 6.29 20.12
C GLU A 188 -12.83 5.28 19.82
N GLU A 189 -13.07 3.99 20.07
CA GLU A 189 -12.13 2.91 19.73
C GLU A 189 -12.21 2.57 18.25
N ARG A 190 -13.41 2.57 17.68
CA ARG A 190 -13.61 2.36 16.24
C ARG A 190 -12.89 3.42 15.41
N ALA A 191 -12.90 4.69 15.87
CA ALA A 191 -12.14 5.76 15.24
C ALA A 191 -10.62 5.58 15.30
N GLN A 192 -10.13 4.73 16.20
CA GLN A 192 -8.72 4.34 16.34
C GLN A 192 -8.44 2.95 15.76
N TRP A 193 -9.34 2.39 14.95
CA TRP A 193 -9.23 1.08 14.33
C TRP A 193 -9.08 -0.10 15.32
N ILE A 194 -9.47 0.08 16.58
CA ILE A 194 -9.40 -0.97 17.59
C ILE A 194 -10.47 -2.03 17.30
N THR A 195 -10.04 -3.29 17.29
CA THR A 195 -10.90 -4.45 17.05
C THR A 195 -11.22 -5.19 18.36
N LYS A 196 -12.39 -5.80 18.41
CA LYS A 196 -12.78 -6.74 19.48
C LYS A 196 -12.49 -8.19 19.13
N THR A 197 -12.28 -8.48 17.84
CA THR A 197 -11.91 -9.81 17.35
C THR A 197 -10.96 -9.65 16.18
N ALA A 198 -9.89 -10.43 16.17
CA ALA A 198 -8.92 -10.48 15.08
C ALA A 198 -9.58 -10.89 13.75
N GLY A 199 -8.95 -10.55 12.66
CA GLY A 199 -9.44 -10.83 11.32
C GLY A 199 -9.08 -12.22 10.83
N ASP A 200 -9.92 -12.71 9.92
CA ASP A 200 -9.71 -13.96 9.21
C ASP A 200 -9.00 -13.73 7.89
N LEU A 201 -8.21 -14.72 7.46
CA LEU A 201 -7.85 -14.87 6.06
C LEU A 201 -8.81 -15.85 5.40
N TYR A 202 -9.51 -15.43 4.34
CA TYR A 202 -10.48 -16.27 3.61
C TYR A 202 -10.55 -15.88 2.13
N TRP A 203 -11.28 -16.68 1.35
CA TRP A 203 -11.62 -16.33 -0.02
C TRP A 203 -13.10 -16.56 -0.30
N VAL A 204 -13.58 -15.87 -1.34
CA VAL A 204 -14.91 -16.08 -1.93
C VAL A 204 -14.77 -16.36 -3.42
N SER A 205 -15.67 -17.18 -3.98
CA SER A 205 -15.65 -17.46 -5.41
C SER A 205 -16.21 -16.28 -6.21
N LEU A 206 -15.53 -15.89 -7.26
CA LEU A 206 -16.03 -14.87 -8.21
C LEU A 206 -17.17 -15.41 -9.08
N LYS A 207 -17.30 -16.73 -9.19
CA LYS A 207 -18.33 -17.42 -9.98
C LYS A 207 -19.56 -17.82 -9.16
N ASP A 208 -19.37 -18.07 -7.86
CA ASP A 208 -20.45 -18.48 -6.98
C ASP A 208 -21.33 -17.28 -6.58
N SER A 209 -22.63 -17.35 -6.90
CA SER A 209 -23.60 -16.31 -6.56
C SER A 209 -23.86 -16.20 -5.06
N THR A 210 -23.64 -17.28 -4.29
CA THR A 210 -23.84 -17.29 -2.83
C THR A 210 -22.79 -16.51 -2.07
N LYS A 211 -21.60 -16.31 -2.69
CA LYS A 211 -20.45 -15.63 -2.06
C LYS A 211 -20.07 -16.23 -0.71
N SER A 212 -20.12 -17.54 -0.64
CA SER A 212 -19.75 -18.28 0.58
C SER A 212 -18.30 -18.01 0.96
N ARG A 213 -18.04 -17.75 2.25
CA ARG A 213 -16.70 -17.56 2.79
C ARG A 213 -16.01 -18.93 2.98
N HIS A 214 -14.82 -19.06 2.43
CA HIS A 214 -13.96 -20.22 2.63
C HIS A 214 -12.77 -19.82 3.50
N ILE A 215 -12.90 -20.03 4.81
CA ILE A 215 -11.86 -19.66 5.79
C ILE A 215 -10.60 -20.48 5.53
N ILE A 216 -9.46 -19.79 5.44
CA ILE A 216 -8.12 -20.38 5.34
C ILE A 216 -7.50 -20.45 6.74
N VAL A 217 -7.45 -19.29 7.42
CA VAL A 217 -6.97 -19.15 8.80
C VAL A 217 -7.92 -18.21 9.54
N PRO A 218 -8.58 -18.67 10.62
CA PRO A 218 -9.43 -17.82 11.45
C PRO A 218 -8.57 -16.98 12.42
N GLU A 219 -9.05 -15.81 12.78
CA GLU A 219 -8.54 -14.94 13.85
C GLU A 219 -7.02 -14.78 13.85
N LEU A 220 -6.42 -14.57 12.65
CA LEU A 220 -4.97 -14.53 12.47
C LEU A 220 -4.34 -13.22 13.00
N GLY A 221 -5.01 -12.07 12.84
CA GLY A 221 -4.48 -10.76 13.25
C GLY A 221 -5.30 -9.61 12.69
N ASN A 222 -4.76 -8.40 12.79
CA ASN A 222 -5.26 -7.23 12.08
C ASN A 222 -4.61 -7.21 10.69
N LEU A 223 -5.17 -8.05 9.80
CA LEU A 223 -4.55 -8.33 8.52
C LEU A 223 -4.67 -7.14 7.58
N ASP A 224 -3.60 -6.92 6.81
CA ASP A 224 -3.50 -5.85 5.84
C ASP A 224 -3.28 -6.41 4.43
N GLY A 225 -2.06 -6.47 3.91
CA GLY A 225 -1.79 -6.98 2.58
C GLY A 225 -1.86 -8.49 2.44
N VAL A 226 -2.18 -8.98 1.24
CA VAL A 226 -2.17 -10.40 0.89
C VAL A 226 -1.60 -10.61 -0.50
N GLU A 227 -0.59 -11.51 -0.61
CA GLU A 227 0.02 -11.91 -1.87
C GLU A 227 0.14 -13.44 -1.96
N ILE A 228 0.21 -13.96 -3.19
CA ILE A 228 0.33 -15.41 -3.44
C ILE A 228 1.44 -15.67 -4.45
N ASP A 229 2.40 -16.53 -4.08
CA ASP A 229 3.48 -16.92 -4.96
C ASP A 229 3.07 -17.97 -6.01
N GLN A 230 3.97 -18.24 -6.97
CA GLN A 230 3.73 -19.22 -8.03
C GLN A 230 3.55 -20.66 -7.52
N LYS A 231 3.98 -20.97 -6.28
CA LYS A 231 3.78 -22.26 -5.61
C LYS A 231 2.45 -22.34 -4.86
N GLY A 232 1.70 -21.21 -4.82
CA GLY A 232 0.43 -21.08 -4.12
C GLY A 232 0.56 -20.85 -2.62
N ASN A 233 1.75 -20.49 -2.13
CA ASN A 233 1.89 -20.01 -0.75
C ASN A 233 1.34 -18.61 -0.62
N ILE A 234 0.62 -18.36 0.46
CA ILE A 234 0.01 -17.07 0.75
C ILE A 234 0.90 -16.32 1.73
N TYR A 235 1.16 -15.06 1.47
CA TYR A 235 1.85 -14.13 2.37
C TYR A 235 0.85 -13.09 2.85
N VAL A 236 0.84 -12.80 4.14
CA VAL A 236 -0.11 -11.87 4.77
C VAL A 236 0.60 -11.04 5.81
N SER A 237 0.44 -9.74 5.74
CA SER A 237 0.89 -8.80 6.78
C SER A 237 -0.17 -8.62 7.87
N ASP A 238 0.30 -8.35 9.07
CA ASP A 238 -0.50 -7.95 10.23
C ASP A 238 0.00 -6.59 10.68
N TRP A 239 -0.79 -5.58 10.44
CA TRP A 239 -0.43 -4.18 10.65
C TRP A 239 -0.13 -3.86 12.11
N GLU A 240 -0.99 -4.36 13.03
CA GLU A 240 -0.89 -4.04 14.46
C GLU A 240 0.34 -4.70 15.10
N SER A 241 0.56 -5.98 14.82
CA SER A 241 1.70 -6.69 15.38
C SER A 241 2.98 -6.51 14.59
N GLY A 242 2.91 -5.98 13.36
CA GLY A 242 4.05 -5.88 12.44
C GLY A 242 4.58 -7.21 11.94
N LYS A 243 3.80 -8.28 12.06
CA LYS A 243 4.21 -9.64 11.65
C LYS A 243 3.89 -9.89 10.20
N LEU A 244 4.77 -10.65 9.56
CA LEU A 244 4.53 -11.24 8.25
C LEU A 244 4.36 -12.75 8.40
N TYR A 245 3.28 -13.28 7.85
CA TYR A 245 2.98 -14.72 7.85
C TYR A 245 3.10 -15.31 6.46
N LYS A 246 3.54 -16.57 6.41
CA LYS A 246 3.46 -17.45 5.23
C LYS A 246 2.53 -18.62 5.53
N ILE A 247 1.56 -18.85 4.69
CA ILE A 247 0.65 -20.01 4.74
C ILE A 247 1.00 -20.93 3.59
N SER A 248 1.47 -22.12 3.90
CA SER A 248 1.89 -23.10 2.89
C SER A 248 0.69 -23.66 2.13
N SER A 249 0.78 -23.70 0.80
CA SER A 249 -0.29 -24.12 -0.11
C SER A 249 -0.81 -25.54 0.18
N GLY A 250 0.08 -26.50 0.43
CA GLY A 250 -0.29 -27.92 0.62
C GLY A 250 -0.81 -28.23 2.03
N THR A 251 -0.12 -27.77 3.06
CA THR A 251 -0.38 -28.13 4.47
C THR A 251 -1.23 -27.11 5.22
N LYS A 252 -1.42 -25.93 4.67
CA LYS A 252 -2.00 -24.75 5.34
C LYS A 252 -1.28 -24.39 6.64
N THR A 253 -0.01 -24.77 6.75
CA THR A 253 0.82 -24.42 7.91
C THR A 253 1.10 -22.94 7.89
N VAL A 254 0.82 -22.26 9.01
CA VAL A 254 1.13 -20.84 9.22
C VAL A 254 2.51 -20.73 9.86
N VAL A 255 3.40 -19.99 9.22
CA VAL A 255 4.75 -19.71 9.72
C VAL A 255 4.95 -18.21 9.77
N GLY A 256 5.41 -17.68 10.93
CA GLY A 256 5.86 -16.30 11.03
C GLY A 256 7.21 -16.14 10.32
N LEU A 257 7.30 -15.23 9.37
CA LEU A 257 8.56 -14.92 8.67
C LEU A 257 9.40 -13.85 9.37
N GLY A 258 8.79 -13.09 10.26
CA GLY A 258 9.46 -12.04 11.03
C GLY A 258 8.48 -11.02 11.58
N GLN A 259 9.03 -10.03 12.28
CA GLN A 259 8.33 -8.86 12.79
C GLN A 259 9.10 -7.63 12.33
N TYR A 260 8.43 -6.75 11.58
CA TYR A 260 9.06 -5.64 10.85
C TYR A 260 8.68 -4.26 11.42
N GLY A 261 7.84 -4.24 12.44
CA GLY A 261 7.34 -3.02 13.09
C GLY A 261 5.85 -2.81 12.86
N GLN A 262 5.19 -2.20 13.84
CA GLN A 262 3.79 -1.79 13.73
C GLN A 262 3.60 -0.88 12.50
N GLY A 263 2.53 -1.08 11.78
CA GLY A 263 2.28 -0.40 10.52
C GLY A 263 2.77 -1.18 9.30
N LEU A 264 3.07 -2.50 9.42
CA LEU A 264 3.34 -3.36 8.27
C LEU A 264 2.07 -3.47 7.43
N ALA A 265 2.02 -2.72 6.33
CA ALA A 265 0.83 -2.47 5.54
C ALA A 265 0.73 -3.40 4.31
N ASP A 266 0.10 -2.96 3.21
CA ASP A 266 -0.14 -3.80 2.04
C ASP A 266 1.17 -4.12 1.29
N ILE A 267 1.48 -5.41 1.23
CA ILE A 267 2.74 -5.95 0.70
C ILE A 267 2.67 -6.20 -0.79
N GLY A 268 3.80 -6.06 -1.50
CA GLY A 268 3.91 -6.38 -2.92
C GLY A 268 4.87 -7.52 -3.18
N LEU A 269 4.48 -8.48 -4.01
CA LEU A 269 5.31 -9.62 -4.40
C LEU A 269 5.86 -9.43 -5.82
N ASN A 270 7.18 -9.52 -5.98
CA ASN A 270 7.82 -9.71 -7.27
C ASN A 270 7.73 -11.19 -7.68
N PRO A 271 6.89 -11.55 -8.64
CA PRO A 271 6.69 -12.96 -9.02
C PRO A 271 7.89 -13.54 -9.77
N LEU A 272 8.83 -12.72 -10.25
CA LEU A 272 10.01 -13.17 -10.98
C LEU A 272 11.11 -13.65 -10.03
N THR A 273 11.24 -13.03 -8.87
CA THR A 273 12.30 -13.31 -7.88
C THR A 273 11.77 -13.94 -6.60
N GLY A 274 10.49 -13.78 -6.30
CA GLY A 274 9.89 -14.14 -5.01
C GLY A 274 10.19 -13.13 -3.90
N GLU A 275 10.70 -11.94 -4.23
CA GLU A 275 10.96 -10.89 -3.27
C GLU A 275 9.67 -10.17 -2.87
N LEU A 276 9.52 -9.88 -1.58
CA LEU A 276 8.42 -9.08 -1.04
C LEU A 276 8.91 -7.67 -0.73
N ALA A 277 8.17 -6.67 -1.19
CA ALA A 277 8.28 -5.30 -0.72
C ALA A 277 7.30 -5.10 0.44
N LEU A 278 7.80 -4.57 1.54
CA LEU A 278 7.14 -4.47 2.84
C LEU A 278 7.06 -2.99 3.25
N PRO A 279 5.98 -2.28 2.96
CA PRO A 279 5.76 -0.94 3.48
C PRO A 279 5.55 -0.98 4.99
N VAL A 280 6.28 -0.14 5.73
CA VAL A 280 6.11 0.04 7.17
C VAL A 280 5.71 1.48 7.43
N MET A 281 4.41 1.72 7.53
CA MET A 281 3.82 3.07 7.58
C MET A 281 4.41 3.94 8.67
N LEU A 282 4.51 3.42 9.91
CA LEU A 282 4.90 4.22 11.06
C LEU A 282 6.39 4.59 11.07
N SER A 283 7.25 3.84 10.39
CA SER A 283 8.66 4.20 10.20
C SER A 283 8.92 4.94 8.88
N SER A 284 7.91 5.04 7.99
CA SER A 284 8.06 5.63 6.65
C SER A 284 9.13 4.95 5.80
N GLU A 285 9.21 3.62 5.89
CA GLU A 285 10.19 2.80 5.20
C GLU A 285 9.52 1.75 4.31
N VAL A 286 10.24 1.30 3.30
CA VAL A 286 9.89 0.11 2.52
C VAL A 286 11.05 -0.85 2.60
N LEU A 287 10.83 -2.03 3.15
CA LEU A 287 11.85 -3.08 3.28
C LEU A 287 11.67 -4.11 2.16
N PHE A 288 12.75 -4.76 1.77
CA PHE A 288 12.72 -5.83 0.77
C PHE A 288 13.17 -7.14 1.39
N LEU A 289 12.34 -8.18 1.26
CA LEU A 289 12.56 -9.49 1.83
C LEU A 289 12.59 -10.55 0.73
N ALA A 290 13.75 -11.18 0.51
CA ALA A 290 13.82 -12.36 -0.34
C ALA A 290 13.10 -13.53 0.35
N THR A 291 12.03 -14.04 -0.25
CA THR A 291 11.43 -15.30 0.20
C THR A 291 12.25 -16.42 -0.42
N SER A 292 12.77 -17.35 0.40
CA SER A 292 13.54 -18.46 -0.11
C SER A 292 12.78 -19.19 -1.22
N PRO A 293 13.44 -19.55 -2.34
CA PRO A 293 12.82 -20.22 -3.49
C PRO A 293 12.20 -21.56 -3.16
#